data_92f5b16233fae243392347f8154da21a
#
_entry.id   92f5b16233fae243392347f8154da21a
#
_cell.length_a   1.000
_cell.length_b   1.000
_cell.length_c   1.000
_cell.angle_alpha   90.00
_cell.angle_beta   90.00
_cell.angle_gamma   90.00
#
_symmetry.space_group_name_H-M   'P 1'
#
loop_
_entity.id
_entity.type
_entity.pdbx_description
1 polymer ?
#
loop_
_entity_poly.entity_id
_entity_poly.type
_entity_poly.pdbx_seq_one_letter_code
_entity_poly.pdbx_strand_id
1 'polypeptide(L)'
;MNHQSLSAFIWSVADLLRGDYKQSDYGKIILPFTVLRRLDCVLESTKAAVLAEHEEKKKLGLNADPFLLRKAKQSFYNISPLDMKKLMGDQDHIKENLFSYIQGFSEAVRDIFERFEFYAQIDKLAKSGLLYQVTEKFVNVDLHPDKVSNSQMGLVFEELIRKFAEISNETAGEHFTPREVIRLMVNLLFIEDDQVLAKAGVVRTIYDPTAGTGGMLSVAGEYLEEHNPEARLTMFGQELNPESYAICKADMMIKGQDPANIKLGNSFTEDGLENDRFDYMLSNPPFGGAARL
;
A
#
# COMPACT_ATOMS: atom_id res chain seq x y z
N MET A 1 -13.62 6.13 10.60
CA MET A 1 -13.51 4.95 11.50
C MET A 1 -12.50 5.31 12.56
N ASN A 2 -12.79 5.13 13.85
CA ASN A 2 -11.78 5.39 14.87
C ASN A 2 -10.83 4.19 15.01
N HIS A 3 -9.68 4.40 15.63
CA HIS A 3 -8.64 3.37 15.83
C HIS A 3 -9.18 2.10 16.54
N GLN A 4 -10.14 2.27 17.46
CA GLN A 4 -10.76 1.13 18.17
C GLN A 4 -11.64 0.27 17.27
N SER A 5 -12.45 0.88 16.39
CA SER A 5 -13.33 0.15 15.48
C SER A 5 -12.57 -0.65 14.43
N LEU A 6 -11.42 -0.12 13.97
CA LEU A 6 -10.57 -0.84 13.05
C LEU A 6 -9.83 -1.99 13.73
N SER A 7 -9.30 -1.77 14.93
CA SER A 7 -8.66 -2.84 15.71
C SER A 7 -9.67 -4.00 15.96
N ALA A 8 -10.89 -3.68 16.33
CA ALA A 8 -11.95 -4.68 16.53
C ALA A 8 -12.27 -5.45 15.22
N PHE A 9 -12.31 -4.75 14.09
CA PHE A 9 -12.51 -5.39 12.80
C PHE A 9 -11.39 -6.39 12.46
N ILE A 10 -10.13 -5.98 12.64
CA ILE A 10 -8.97 -6.84 12.37
C ILE A 10 -9.00 -8.08 13.22
N TRP A 11 -9.31 -7.94 14.52
CA TRP A 11 -9.45 -9.09 15.41
C TRP A 11 -10.60 -9.99 14.97
N SER A 12 -11.69 -9.44 14.42
CA SER A 12 -12.80 -10.25 13.90
C SER A 12 -12.40 -11.08 12.68
N VAL A 13 -11.45 -10.61 11.86
CA VAL A 13 -10.88 -11.40 10.76
C VAL A 13 -9.88 -12.42 11.30
N ALA A 14 -9.02 -12.03 12.23
CA ALA A 14 -8.07 -12.93 12.87
C ALA A 14 -8.77 -14.12 13.57
N ASP A 15 -9.94 -13.87 14.17
CA ASP A 15 -10.76 -14.95 14.77
C ASP A 15 -11.28 -15.95 13.74
N LEU A 16 -11.61 -15.53 12.52
CA LEU A 16 -11.99 -16.46 11.43
C LEU A 16 -10.81 -17.32 10.98
N LEU A 17 -9.59 -16.80 11.04
CA LEU A 17 -8.38 -17.51 10.62
C LEU A 17 -7.86 -18.48 11.67
N ARG A 18 -8.36 -18.39 12.92
CA ARG A 18 -7.90 -19.19 14.05
C ARG A 18 -8.18 -20.67 13.82
N GLY A 19 -7.15 -21.47 13.93
CA GLY A 19 -7.22 -22.94 13.74
C GLY A 19 -6.70 -23.38 12.38
N ASP A 20 -6.93 -22.61 11.32
CA ASP A 20 -6.48 -22.93 9.96
C ASP A 20 -5.15 -22.26 9.60
N TYR A 21 -4.83 -21.16 10.30
CA TYR A 21 -3.63 -20.35 10.07
C TYR A 21 -2.84 -20.13 11.36
N LYS A 22 -1.51 -20.08 11.24
CA LYS A 22 -0.66 -19.58 12.31
C LYS A 22 -0.85 -18.07 12.47
N GLN A 23 -0.73 -17.57 13.69
CA GLN A 23 -0.87 -16.13 13.96
C GLN A 23 0.15 -15.29 13.15
N SER A 24 1.36 -15.81 12.95
CA SER A 24 2.39 -15.20 12.10
C SER A 24 1.98 -15.01 10.63
N ASP A 25 1.01 -15.81 10.15
CA ASP A 25 0.54 -15.73 8.76
C ASP A 25 -0.66 -14.78 8.58
N TYR A 26 -1.24 -14.23 9.66
CA TYR A 26 -2.42 -13.36 9.56
C TYR A 26 -2.15 -12.11 8.73
N GLY A 27 -0.96 -11.53 8.86
CA GLY A 27 -0.53 -10.36 8.07
C GLY A 27 -0.61 -10.60 6.57
N LYS A 28 -0.22 -11.80 6.12
CA LYS A 28 -0.23 -12.21 4.70
C LYS A 28 -1.62 -12.25 4.07
N ILE A 29 -2.67 -12.24 4.90
CA ILE A 29 -4.07 -12.22 4.47
C ILE A 29 -4.67 -10.83 4.70
N ILE A 30 -4.52 -10.29 5.91
CA ILE A 30 -5.21 -9.06 6.32
C ILE A 30 -4.66 -7.84 5.60
N LEU A 31 -3.34 -7.73 5.41
CA LEU A 31 -2.73 -6.59 4.72
C LEU A 31 -3.20 -6.48 3.26
N PRO A 32 -3.05 -7.52 2.40
CA PRO A 32 -3.49 -7.40 1.01
C PRO A 32 -5.00 -7.22 0.86
N PHE A 33 -5.83 -7.84 1.70
CA PHE A 33 -7.27 -7.59 1.68
C PHE A 33 -7.62 -6.15 2.09
N THR A 34 -6.90 -5.58 3.06
CA THR A 34 -7.08 -4.17 3.46
C THR A 34 -6.74 -3.23 2.31
N VAL A 35 -5.63 -3.48 1.62
CA VAL A 35 -5.24 -2.74 0.41
C VAL A 35 -6.32 -2.90 -0.67
N LEU A 36 -6.72 -4.13 -0.98
CA LEU A 36 -7.73 -4.42 -2.00
C LEU A 36 -9.03 -3.65 -1.73
N ARG A 37 -9.51 -3.68 -0.49
CA ARG A 37 -10.73 -2.97 -0.10
C ARG A 37 -10.58 -1.45 -0.21
N ARG A 38 -9.43 -0.90 0.20
CA ARG A 38 -9.18 0.54 0.04
C ARG A 38 -9.19 0.95 -1.42
N LEU A 39 -8.48 0.22 -2.28
CA LEU A 39 -8.42 0.52 -3.72
C LEU A 39 -9.79 0.38 -4.39
N ASP A 40 -10.58 -0.62 -4.01
CA ASP A 40 -11.97 -0.79 -4.46
C ASP A 40 -12.84 0.43 -4.11
N CYS A 41 -12.78 0.91 -2.87
CA CYS A 41 -13.49 2.10 -2.42
C CYS A 41 -13.04 3.37 -3.17
N VAL A 42 -11.74 3.55 -3.36
CA VAL A 42 -11.17 4.72 -4.06
C VAL A 42 -11.66 4.79 -5.52
N LEU A 43 -11.80 3.66 -6.18
CA LEU A 43 -12.24 3.59 -7.58
C LEU A 43 -13.77 3.59 -7.76
N GLU A 44 -14.56 3.44 -6.70
CA GLU A 44 -16.02 3.25 -6.79
C GLU A 44 -16.70 4.31 -7.67
N SER A 45 -16.39 5.59 -7.46
CA SER A 45 -17.02 6.71 -8.18
C SER A 45 -16.61 6.82 -9.65
N THR A 46 -15.45 6.28 -10.03
CA THR A 46 -14.90 6.41 -11.39
C THR A 46 -15.00 5.11 -12.21
N LYS A 47 -15.36 4.00 -11.56
CA LYS A 47 -15.41 2.66 -12.16
C LYS A 47 -16.14 2.60 -13.50
N ALA A 48 -17.36 3.14 -13.56
CA ALA A 48 -18.17 3.11 -14.78
C ALA A 48 -17.51 3.87 -15.93
N ALA A 49 -16.89 5.03 -15.64
CA ALA A 49 -16.20 5.83 -16.64
C ALA A 49 -14.93 5.13 -17.15
N VAL A 50 -14.21 4.44 -16.29
CA VAL A 50 -13.01 3.66 -16.65
C VAL A 50 -13.39 2.49 -17.56
N LEU A 51 -14.46 1.76 -17.25
CA LEU A 51 -14.92 0.64 -18.06
C LEU A 51 -15.38 1.11 -19.45
N ALA A 52 -16.13 2.21 -19.55
CA ALA A 52 -16.57 2.77 -20.82
C ALA A 52 -15.37 3.20 -21.69
N GLU A 53 -14.39 3.89 -21.09
CA GLU A 53 -13.17 4.31 -21.78
C GLU A 53 -12.36 3.11 -22.26
N HIS A 54 -12.24 2.06 -21.42
CA HIS A 54 -11.54 0.83 -21.79
C HIS A 54 -12.12 0.20 -23.04
N GLU A 55 -13.45 0.02 -23.09
CA GLU A 55 -14.14 -0.56 -24.25
C GLU A 55 -13.98 0.30 -25.51
N GLU A 56 -14.00 1.62 -25.36
CA GLU A 56 -13.78 2.53 -26.48
C GLU A 56 -12.36 2.39 -27.05
N LYS A 57 -11.34 2.46 -26.19
CA LYS A 57 -9.94 2.39 -26.64
C LYS A 57 -9.58 1.00 -27.19
N LYS A 58 -10.16 -0.06 -26.62
CA LYS A 58 -10.03 -1.42 -27.14
C LYS A 58 -10.55 -1.56 -28.58
N LYS A 59 -11.71 -0.97 -28.89
CA LYS A 59 -12.27 -0.94 -30.24
C LYS A 59 -11.38 -0.19 -31.24
N LEU A 60 -10.67 0.83 -30.77
CA LEU A 60 -9.76 1.65 -31.58
C LEU A 60 -8.35 1.05 -31.68
N GLY A 61 -8.05 -0.04 -30.97
CA GLY A 61 -6.73 -0.67 -30.96
C GLY A 61 -5.63 0.21 -30.33
N LEU A 62 -6.00 1.14 -29.44
CA LEU A 62 -5.08 2.08 -28.81
C LEU A 62 -4.60 1.55 -27.45
N ASN A 63 -3.38 1.98 -27.05
CA ASN A 63 -2.97 1.81 -25.65
C ASN A 63 -3.90 2.61 -24.74
N ALA A 64 -4.65 1.91 -23.88
CA ALA A 64 -5.67 2.49 -23.03
C ALA A 64 -5.11 3.15 -21.76
N ASP A 65 -3.93 2.71 -21.24
CA ASP A 65 -3.40 3.07 -19.93
C ASP A 65 -3.46 4.57 -19.61
N PRO A 66 -2.91 5.49 -20.43
CA PRO A 66 -2.92 6.92 -20.08
C PRO A 66 -4.34 7.49 -19.97
N PHE A 67 -5.28 6.95 -20.75
CA PHE A 67 -6.68 7.37 -20.73
C PHE A 67 -7.41 6.85 -19.50
N LEU A 68 -7.13 5.60 -19.10
CA LEU A 68 -7.73 4.96 -17.93
C LEU A 68 -7.26 5.61 -16.64
N LEU A 69 -5.97 5.92 -16.50
CA LEU A 69 -5.42 6.67 -15.37
C LEU A 69 -6.09 8.03 -15.22
N ARG A 70 -6.27 8.76 -16.33
CA ARG A 70 -6.97 10.05 -16.34
C ARG A 70 -8.43 9.91 -15.92
N LYS A 71 -9.14 8.87 -16.38
CA LYS A 71 -10.54 8.60 -16.00
C LYS A 71 -10.69 8.18 -14.56
N ALA A 72 -9.77 7.35 -14.07
CA ALA A 72 -9.71 6.94 -12.68
C ALA A 72 -9.36 8.10 -11.72
N LYS A 73 -8.70 9.16 -12.22
CA LYS A 73 -8.15 10.28 -11.43
C LYS A 73 -7.21 9.79 -10.32
N GLN A 74 -6.54 8.68 -10.58
CA GLN A 74 -5.62 8.01 -9.68
C GLN A 74 -4.38 7.55 -10.47
N SER A 75 -3.31 7.18 -9.76
CA SER A 75 -2.14 6.52 -10.34
C SER A 75 -2.39 5.04 -10.70
N PHE A 76 -3.63 4.56 -10.59
CA PHE A 76 -4.06 3.20 -10.88
C PHE A 76 -5.53 3.16 -11.33
N TYR A 77 -5.91 2.05 -11.93
CA TYR A 77 -7.29 1.78 -12.39
C TYR A 77 -7.63 0.29 -12.25
N ASN A 78 -8.90 -0.06 -12.50
CA ASN A 78 -9.34 -1.45 -12.63
C ASN A 78 -10.37 -1.58 -13.76
N ILE A 79 -10.12 -2.50 -14.72
CA ILE A 79 -10.95 -2.77 -15.89
C ILE A 79 -11.88 -3.98 -15.73
N SER A 80 -11.88 -4.65 -14.56
CA SER A 80 -12.83 -5.73 -14.31
C SER A 80 -14.24 -5.18 -14.17
N PRO A 81 -15.29 -5.85 -14.70
CA PRO A 81 -16.68 -5.49 -14.43
C PRO A 81 -17.11 -5.77 -13.00
N LEU A 82 -16.30 -6.55 -12.26
CA LEU A 82 -16.51 -6.87 -10.86
C LEU A 82 -16.00 -5.74 -9.94
N ASP A 83 -16.55 -5.71 -8.75
CA ASP A 83 -16.09 -4.99 -7.57
C ASP A 83 -16.27 -5.90 -6.36
N MET A 84 -15.76 -5.52 -5.20
CA MET A 84 -15.81 -6.39 -4.03
C MET A 84 -17.25 -6.72 -3.59
N LYS A 85 -18.22 -5.83 -3.80
CA LYS A 85 -19.64 -6.10 -3.49
C LYS A 85 -20.22 -7.15 -4.44
N LYS A 86 -19.91 -7.05 -5.74
CA LYS A 86 -20.40 -8.01 -6.75
C LYS A 86 -19.82 -9.40 -6.57
N LEU A 87 -18.60 -9.53 -6.01
CA LEU A 87 -18.03 -10.83 -5.67
C LEU A 87 -18.92 -11.64 -4.73
N MET A 88 -19.66 -10.99 -3.84
CA MET A 88 -20.56 -11.66 -2.90
C MET A 88 -21.80 -12.28 -3.54
N GLY A 89 -22.12 -11.93 -4.78
CA GLY A 89 -23.26 -12.47 -5.51
C GLY A 89 -23.07 -13.88 -6.08
N ASP A 90 -21.85 -14.42 -6.05
CA ASP A 90 -21.50 -15.73 -6.62
C ASP A 90 -20.49 -16.45 -5.70
N GLN A 91 -21.02 -17.11 -4.67
CA GLN A 91 -20.21 -17.80 -3.67
C GLN A 91 -19.45 -18.99 -4.26
N ASP A 92 -20.03 -19.69 -5.21
CA ASP A 92 -19.47 -20.91 -5.78
C ASP A 92 -18.21 -20.64 -6.63
N HIS A 93 -18.15 -19.44 -7.24
CA HIS A 93 -17.04 -19.01 -8.07
C HIS A 93 -16.25 -17.83 -7.45
N ILE A 94 -16.35 -17.64 -6.13
CA ILE A 94 -15.70 -16.50 -5.45
C ILE A 94 -14.19 -16.42 -5.71
N LYS A 95 -13.51 -17.56 -5.78
CA LYS A 95 -12.07 -17.64 -6.02
C LYS A 95 -11.70 -17.12 -7.41
N GLU A 96 -12.34 -17.66 -8.44
CA GLU A 96 -12.12 -17.30 -9.83
C GLU A 96 -12.47 -15.83 -10.08
N ASN A 97 -13.59 -15.40 -9.51
CA ASN A 97 -14.06 -14.02 -9.59
C ASN A 97 -13.10 -13.05 -8.91
N LEU A 98 -12.56 -13.39 -7.72
CA LEU A 98 -11.58 -12.57 -7.01
C LEU A 98 -10.26 -12.49 -7.80
N PHE A 99 -9.78 -13.62 -8.37
CA PHE A 99 -8.61 -13.61 -9.25
C PHE A 99 -8.82 -12.70 -10.47
N SER A 100 -9.95 -12.84 -11.15
CA SER A 100 -10.30 -12.01 -12.29
C SER A 100 -10.39 -10.53 -11.91
N TYR A 101 -10.93 -10.22 -10.73
CA TYR A 101 -11.00 -8.86 -10.22
C TYR A 101 -9.62 -8.26 -9.98
N ILE A 102 -8.71 -8.98 -9.34
CA ILE A 102 -7.34 -8.53 -9.09
C ILE A 102 -6.58 -8.36 -10.41
N GLN A 103 -6.74 -9.28 -11.38
CA GLN A 103 -6.12 -9.17 -12.69
C GLN A 103 -6.61 -7.97 -13.50
N GLY A 104 -7.78 -7.44 -13.19
CA GLY A 104 -8.31 -6.22 -13.79
C GLY A 104 -7.61 -4.93 -13.38
N PHE A 105 -6.79 -4.93 -12.34
CA PHE A 105 -6.02 -3.76 -11.93
C PHE A 105 -4.87 -3.46 -12.89
N SER A 106 -4.43 -2.19 -12.90
CA SER A 106 -3.19 -1.76 -13.56
C SER A 106 -1.97 -2.52 -13.05
N GLU A 107 -0.92 -2.61 -13.86
CA GLU A 107 0.28 -3.40 -13.57
C GLU A 107 0.90 -3.10 -12.20
N ALA A 108 1.02 -1.81 -11.85
CA ALA A 108 1.60 -1.40 -10.57
C ALA A 108 0.85 -1.96 -9.34
N VAL A 109 -0.47 -2.14 -9.44
CA VAL A 109 -1.29 -2.75 -8.38
C VAL A 109 -1.17 -4.26 -8.38
N ARG A 110 -1.17 -4.89 -9.55
CA ARG A 110 -0.98 -6.35 -9.67
C ARG A 110 0.35 -6.79 -9.07
N ASP A 111 1.42 -6.05 -9.35
CA ASP A 111 2.75 -6.30 -8.76
C ASP A 111 2.70 -6.32 -7.22
N ILE A 112 1.95 -5.42 -6.57
CA ILE A 112 1.76 -5.44 -5.12
C ILE A 112 1.17 -6.78 -4.66
N PHE A 113 0.08 -7.25 -5.28
CA PHE A 113 -0.57 -8.51 -4.90
C PHE A 113 0.29 -9.74 -5.20
N GLU A 114 1.10 -9.71 -6.27
CA GLU A 114 2.07 -10.75 -6.59
C GLU A 114 3.16 -10.84 -5.52
N ARG A 115 3.72 -9.71 -5.07
CA ARG A 115 4.75 -9.65 -4.02
C ARG A 115 4.23 -10.03 -2.64
N PHE A 116 2.95 -9.80 -2.36
CA PHE A 116 2.27 -10.34 -1.19
C PHE A 116 2.02 -11.87 -1.26
N GLU A 117 2.33 -12.52 -2.38
CA GLU A 117 1.93 -13.91 -2.64
C GLU A 117 0.42 -14.13 -2.44
N PHE A 118 -0.37 -13.10 -2.73
CA PHE A 118 -1.79 -13.07 -2.36
C PHE A 118 -2.63 -14.13 -3.05
N TYR A 119 -2.28 -14.52 -4.29
CA TYR A 119 -2.94 -15.59 -5.02
C TYR A 119 -2.81 -16.94 -4.28
N ALA A 120 -1.65 -17.24 -3.69
CA ALA A 120 -1.44 -18.44 -2.90
C ALA A 120 -2.28 -18.41 -1.61
N GLN A 121 -2.45 -17.24 -0.98
CA GLN A 121 -3.31 -17.09 0.19
C GLN A 121 -4.80 -17.26 -0.16
N ILE A 122 -5.25 -16.71 -1.30
CA ILE A 122 -6.62 -16.92 -1.79
C ILE A 122 -6.90 -18.41 -2.04
N ASP A 123 -5.95 -19.13 -2.67
CA ASP A 123 -6.05 -20.59 -2.87
C ASP A 123 -6.17 -21.35 -1.54
N LYS A 124 -5.37 -20.97 -0.55
CA LYS A 124 -5.40 -21.59 0.78
C LYS A 124 -6.72 -21.31 1.49
N LEU A 125 -7.21 -20.06 1.45
CA LEU A 125 -8.51 -19.67 2.02
C LEU A 125 -9.68 -20.44 1.36
N ALA A 126 -9.63 -20.62 0.04
CA ALA A 126 -10.65 -21.38 -0.68
C ALA A 126 -10.67 -22.85 -0.25
N LYS A 127 -9.50 -23.48 -0.11
CA LYS A 127 -9.36 -24.87 0.36
C LYS A 127 -9.86 -25.06 1.79
N SER A 128 -9.69 -24.06 2.66
CA SER A 128 -10.20 -24.07 4.05
C SER A 128 -11.70 -23.69 4.16
N GLY A 129 -12.35 -23.33 3.04
CA GLY A 129 -13.74 -22.85 3.06
C GLY A 129 -13.95 -21.47 3.69
N LEU A 130 -12.87 -20.70 3.90
CA LEU A 130 -12.89 -19.41 4.59
C LEU A 130 -12.95 -18.20 3.62
N LEU A 131 -12.68 -18.41 2.33
CA LEU A 131 -12.51 -17.31 1.39
C LEU A 131 -13.73 -16.39 1.31
N TYR A 132 -14.94 -16.96 1.24
CA TYR A 132 -16.16 -16.18 1.18
C TYR A 132 -16.33 -15.33 2.44
N GLN A 133 -16.21 -15.93 3.62
CA GLN A 133 -16.39 -15.26 4.91
C GLN A 133 -15.37 -14.14 5.14
N VAL A 134 -14.10 -14.38 4.79
CA VAL A 134 -13.05 -13.36 4.88
C VAL A 134 -13.35 -12.22 3.92
N THR A 135 -13.68 -12.51 2.66
CA THR A 135 -14.04 -11.49 1.67
C THR A 135 -15.25 -10.67 2.13
N GLU A 136 -16.29 -11.31 2.65
CA GLU A 136 -17.49 -10.66 3.20
C GLU A 136 -17.14 -9.67 4.33
N LYS A 137 -16.24 -10.04 5.23
CA LYS A 137 -15.79 -9.14 6.30
C LYS A 137 -15.21 -7.84 5.72
N PHE A 138 -14.36 -7.94 4.70
CA PHE A 138 -13.77 -6.76 4.07
C PHE A 138 -14.77 -5.95 3.24
N VAL A 139 -15.71 -6.59 2.55
CA VAL A 139 -16.79 -5.90 1.81
C VAL A 139 -17.63 -5.02 2.74
N ASN A 140 -17.87 -5.48 3.96
CA ASN A 140 -18.71 -4.78 4.94
C ASN A 140 -17.99 -3.64 5.68
N VAL A 141 -16.68 -3.43 5.42
CA VAL A 141 -15.95 -2.28 5.95
C VAL A 141 -15.94 -1.14 4.94
N ASP A 142 -16.32 0.05 5.41
CA ASP A 142 -16.26 1.26 4.61
C ASP A 142 -14.90 1.95 4.78
N LEU A 143 -14.03 1.75 3.79
CA LEU A 143 -12.73 2.40 3.69
C LEU A 143 -12.72 3.51 2.62
N HIS A 144 -13.89 4.07 2.28
CA HIS A 144 -13.99 5.16 1.30
C HIS A 144 -13.23 6.42 1.79
N PRO A 145 -12.56 7.16 0.89
CA PRO A 145 -11.82 8.39 1.27
C PRO A 145 -12.64 9.43 2.04
N ASP A 146 -13.93 9.52 1.79
CA ASP A 146 -14.85 10.43 2.51
C ASP A 146 -15.09 10.01 3.98
N LYS A 147 -14.82 8.76 4.33
CA LYS A 147 -14.99 8.23 5.70
C LYS A 147 -13.67 8.06 6.43
N VAL A 148 -12.64 7.68 5.69
CA VAL A 148 -11.27 7.47 6.19
C VAL A 148 -10.32 8.18 5.23
N SER A 149 -9.78 9.32 5.63
CA SER A 149 -8.83 10.08 4.81
C SER A 149 -7.58 9.24 4.48
N ASN A 150 -6.78 9.65 3.49
CA ASN A 150 -5.53 8.98 3.16
C ASN A 150 -4.57 8.94 4.37
N SER A 151 -4.46 10.04 5.10
CA SER A 151 -3.64 10.14 6.32
C SER A 151 -4.13 9.17 7.40
N GLN A 152 -5.43 9.13 7.68
CA GLN A 152 -6.00 8.17 8.62
C GLN A 152 -5.80 6.73 8.18
N MET A 153 -5.93 6.43 6.88
CA MET A 153 -5.72 5.09 6.35
C MET A 153 -4.25 4.67 6.47
N GLY A 154 -3.31 5.60 6.24
CA GLY A 154 -1.88 5.36 6.45
C GLY A 154 -1.56 4.97 7.88
N LEU A 155 -2.08 5.72 8.88
CA LEU A 155 -1.90 5.39 10.31
C LEU A 155 -2.45 4.01 10.66
N VAL A 156 -3.59 3.67 10.09
CA VAL A 156 -4.23 2.37 10.24
C VAL A 156 -3.35 1.26 9.69
N PHE A 157 -2.85 1.44 8.48
CA PHE A 157 -2.04 0.45 7.81
C PHE A 157 -0.69 0.24 8.51
N GLU A 158 -0.06 1.32 8.96
CA GLU A 158 1.16 1.28 9.78
C GLU A 158 0.95 0.49 11.09
N GLU A 159 -0.17 0.74 11.79
CA GLU A 159 -0.49 0.00 13.02
C GLU A 159 -0.71 -1.50 12.77
N LEU A 160 -1.31 -1.86 11.61
CA LEU A 160 -1.44 -3.25 11.18
C LEU A 160 -0.08 -3.90 10.98
N ILE A 161 0.79 -3.25 10.21
CA ILE A 161 2.14 -3.72 9.95
C ILE A 161 2.88 -3.97 11.27
N ARG A 162 2.85 -2.99 12.18
CA ARG A 162 3.49 -3.09 13.49
C ARG A 162 2.97 -4.28 14.29
N LYS A 163 1.66 -4.47 14.37
CA LYS A 163 1.06 -5.59 15.11
C LYS A 163 1.43 -6.94 14.53
N PHE A 164 1.44 -7.08 13.21
CA PHE A 164 1.82 -8.34 12.59
C PHE A 164 3.31 -8.63 12.69
N ALA A 165 4.18 -7.63 12.65
CA ALA A 165 5.61 -7.79 12.93
C ALA A 165 5.86 -8.27 14.37
N GLU A 166 5.14 -7.72 15.36
CA GLU A 166 5.21 -8.16 16.76
C GLU A 166 4.74 -9.62 16.95
N ILE A 167 3.69 -10.05 16.22
CA ILE A 167 3.15 -11.40 16.33
C ILE A 167 4.04 -12.44 15.64
N SER A 168 4.71 -12.07 14.54
CA SER A 168 5.55 -12.99 13.78
C SER A 168 6.85 -13.36 14.50
N ASN A 169 7.19 -12.72 15.63
CA ASN A 169 8.49 -12.83 16.28
C ASN A 169 9.68 -12.55 15.35
N GLU A 170 9.45 -11.93 14.22
CA GLU A 170 10.52 -11.38 13.43
C GLU A 170 11.23 -10.35 14.29
N THR A 171 12.55 -10.45 14.36
CA THR A 171 13.38 -9.61 15.21
C THR A 171 13.02 -8.15 14.96
N ALA A 172 12.33 -7.54 15.90
CA ALA A 172 11.71 -6.20 15.76
C ALA A 172 12.72 -5.09 15.39
N GLY A 173 14.01 -5.41 15.40
CA GLY A 173 15.10 -4.51 15.04
C GLY A 173 15.50 -4.53 13.56
N GLU A 174 15.09 -5.53 12.76
CA GLU A 174 15.54 -5.64 11.36
C GLU A 174 14.59 -4.94 10.38
N HIS A 175 13.33 -4.73 10.76
CA HIS A 175 12.32 -4.23 9.82
C HIS A 175 11.52 -3.01 10.29
N PHE A 176 11.74 -2.54 11.53
CA PHE A 176 10.93 -1.45 12.08
C PHE A 176 11.75 -0.44 12.87
N THR A 177 11.84 0.79 12.38
CA THR A 177 12.42 1.91 13.13
C THR A 177 11.34 2.54 14.00
N PRO A 178 11.54 2.71 15.33
CA PRO A 178 10.55 3.34 16.20
C PRO A 178 10.14 4.73 15.69
N ARG A 179 8.84 5.01 15.70
CA ARG A 179 8.27 6.25 15.15
C ARG A 179 8.86 7.50 15.79
N GLU A 180 9.16 7.47 17.07
CA GLU A 180 9.76 8.58 17.80
C GLU A 180 11.18 8.88 17.31
N VAL A 181 11.95 7.84 16.96
CA VAL A 181 13.28 8.00 16.36
C VAL A 181 13.15 8.61 14.96
N ILE A 182 12.22 8.12 14.15
CA ILE A 182 11.97 8.68 12.82
C ILE A 182 11.56 10.14 12.93
N ARG A 183 10.65 10.50 13.85
CA ARG A 183 10.24 11.90 14.08
C ARG A 183 11.43 12.80 14.46
N LEU A 184 12.34 12.32 15.27
CA LEU A 184 13.56 13.05 15.60
C LEU A 184 14.43 13.25 14.36
N MET A 185 14.64 12.19 13.55
CA MET A 185 15.44 12.27 12.33
C MET A 185 14.83 13.26 11.33
N VAL A 186 13.52 13.22 11.12
CA VAL A 186 12.77 14.12 10.25
C VAL A 186 12.88 15.56 10.71
N ASN A 187 12.71 15.81 12.02
CA ASN A 187 12.89 17.16 12.59
C ASN A 187 14.29 17.70 12.34
N LEU A 188 15.33 16.90 12.57
CA LEU A 188 16.71 17.31 12.33
C LEU A 188 16.98 17.58 10.85
N LEU A 189 16.38 16.78 9.96
CA LEU A 189 16.54 16.95 8.51
C LEU A 189 15.90 18.22 7.99
N PHE A 190 14.70 18.58 8.48
CA PHE A 190 13.93 19.69 7.94
C PHE A 190 14.21 21.03 8.64
N ILE A 191 14.85 21.04 9.80
CA ILE A 191 15.08 22.25 10.59
C ILE A 191 15.92 23.30 9.85
N GLU A 192 16.88 22.87 9.04
CA GLU A 192 17.73 23.79 8.25
C GLU A 192 16.97 24.43 7.10
N ASP A 193 15.93 23.76 6.58
CA ASP A 193 15.11 24.23 5.46
C ASP A 193 13.73 24.75 5.90
N ASP A 194 13.50 24.97 7.18
CA ASP A 194 12.19 25.37 7.74
C ASP A 194 11.59 26.59 7.02
N GLN A 195 12.40 27.62 6.74
CA GLN A 195 11.96 28.80 6.01
C GLN A 195 11.56 28.53 4.54
N VAL A 196 12.15 27.50 3.93
CA VAL A 196 11.81 27.09 2.56
C VAL A 196 10.55 26.24 2.59
N LEU A 197 10.46 25.32 3.52
CA LEU A 197 9.33 24.41 3.68
C LEU A 197 8.05 25.14 4.12
N ALA A 198 8.17 26.29 4.78
CA ALA A 198 7.04 27.13 5.15
C ALA A 198 6.40 27.91 3.97
N LYS A 199 7.02 27.91 2.78
CA LYS A 199 6.49 28.63 1.61
C LYS A 199 5.30 27.90 1.01
N ALA A 200 4.28 28.65 0.59
CA ALA A 200 3.13 28.12 -0.12
C ALA A 200 3.53 27.44 -1.43
N GLY A 201 2.97 26.26 -1.69
CA GLY A 201 3.18 25.54 -2.94
C GLY A 201 4.59 24.97 -3.14
N VAL A 202 5.42 24.91 -2.10
CA VAL A 202 6.74 24.29 -2.20
C VAL A 202 6.61 22.80 -2.54
N VAL A 203 7.46 22.32 -3.46
CA VAL A 203 7.57 20.90 -3.80
C VAL A 203 9.00 20.44 -3.47
N ARG A 204 9.11 19.34 -2.76
CA ARG A 204 10.38 18.70 -2.40
C ARG A 204 10.32 17.20 -2.64
N THR A 205 11.48 16.60 -2.76
CA THR A 205 11.67 15.16 -2.94
C THR A 205 12.42 14.58 -1.77
N ILE A 206 12.01 13.38 -1.32
CA ILE A 206 12.73 12.62 -0.30
C ILE A 206 12.95 11.18 -0.77
N TYR A 207 14.11 10.63 -0.46
CA TYR A 207 14.51 9.28 -0.84
C TYR A 207 14.93 8.45 0.37
N ASP A 208 14.44 7.21 0.44
CA ASP A 208 14.91 6.19 1.38
C ASP A 208 15.44 4.98 0.57
N PRO A 209 16.79 4.80 0.52
CA PRO A 209 17.42 3.69 -0.21
C PRO A 209 17.24 2.32 0.45
N THR A 210 16.69 2.26 1.67
CA THR A 210 16.42 1.03 2.43
C THR A 210 15.05 1.13 3.06
N ALA A 211 14.03 1.37 2.20
CA ALA A 211 12.73 1.89 2.60
C ALA A 211 11.98 1.00 3.60
N GLY A 212 12.31 -0.30 3.69
CA GLY A 212 11.56 -1.22 4.51
C GLY A 212 10.08 -1.19 4.14
N THR A 213 9.23 -1.01 5.13
CA THR A 213 7.77 -0.83 4.93
C THR A 213 7.35 0.61 4.65
N GLY A 214 8.29 1.54 4.47
CA GLY A 214 8.01 2.94 4.13
C GLY A 214 7.78 3.88 5.32
N GLY A 215 8.08 3.43 6.54
CA GLY A 215 7.81 4.20 7.75
C GLY A 215 8.49 5.57 7.79
N MET A 216 9.74 5.69 7.30
CA MET A 216 10.45 6.97 7.25
C MET A 216 9.81 7.94 6.28
N LEU A 217 9.47 7.47 5.08
CA LEU A 217 8.79 8.28 4.06
C LEU A 217 7.43 8.77 4.58
N SER A 218 6.67 7.90 5.23
CA SER A 218 5.36 8.20 5.78
C SER A 218 5.43 9.29 6.84
N VAL A 219 6.33 9.16 7.82
CA VAL A 219 6.48 10.15 8.91
C VAL A 219 6.99 11.48 8.37
N ALA A 220 7.89 11.47 7.38
CA ALA A 220 8.35 12.71 6.73
C ALA A 220 7.22 13.45 6.02
N GLY A 221 6.35 12.73 5.31
CA GLY A 221 5.18 13.32 4.67
C GLY A 221 4.18 13.90 5.65
N GLU A 222 3.87 13.17 6.71
CA GLU A 222 2.97 13.64 7.78
C GLU A 222 3.53 14.89 8.48
N TYR A 223 4.83 14.89 8.79
CA TYR A 223 5.48 16.03 9.39
C TYR A 223 5.32 17.29 8.53
N LEU A 224 5.56 17.17 7.22
CA LEU A 224 5.42 18.33 6.33
C LEU A 224 3.96 18.77 6.20
N GLU A 225 3.01 17.85 6.10
CA GLU A 225 1.57 18.15 6.03
C GLU A 225 1.08 18.85 7.31
N GLU A 226 1.56 18.43 8.49
CA GLU A 226 1.26 19.10 9.78
C GLU A 226 1.78 20.54 9.84
N HIS A 227 2.95 20.83 9.24
CA HIS A 227 3.60 22.15 9.30
C HIS A 227 3.18 23.08 8.15
N ASN A 228 2.96 22.52 6.97
CA ASN A 228 2.54 23.26 5.78
C ASN A 228 1.66 22.40 4.86
N PRO A 229 0.34 22.46 5.00
CA PRO A 229 -0.59 21.68 4.16
C PRO A 229 -0.54 22.00 2.66
N GLU A 230 0.05 23.13 2.27
CA GLU A 230 0.22 23.53 0.86
C GLU A 230 1.54 22.99 0.25
N ALA A 231 2.43 22.49 1.08
CA ALA A 231 3.67 21.86 0.62
C ALA A 231 3.40 20.45 0.08
N ARG A 232 4.23 20.01 -0.87
CA ARG A 232 4.20 18.66 -1.42
C ARG A 232 5.55 17.98 -1.26
N LEU A 233 5.54 16.80 -0.65
CA LEU A 233 6.69 15.92 -0.55
C LEU A 233 6.47 14.73 -1.48
N THR A 234 7.27 14.63 -2.54
CA THR A 234 7.28 13.45 -3.42
C THR A 234 8.23 12.42 -2.84
N MET A 235 7.75 11.21 -2.61
CA MET A 235 8.46 10.18 -1.91
C MET A 235 9.01 9.15 -2.88
N PHE A 236 10.28 8.80 -2.69
CA PHE A 236 11.00 7.77 -3.45
C PHE A 236 11.58 6.77 -2.48
N GLY A 237 11.60 5.50 -2.87
CA GLY A 237 12.16 4.44 -2.03
C GLY A 237 12.70 3.29 -2.84
N GLN A 238 13.64 2.57 -2.26
CA GLN A 238 14.08 1.28 -2.78
C GLN A 238 14.16 0.26 -1.66
N GLU A 239 13.70 -0.96 -1.94
CA GLU A 239 13.65 -2.03 -0.94
C GLU A 239 14.03 -3.37 -1.60
N LEU A 240 14.85 -4.15 -0.88
CA LEU A 240 15.33 -5.46 -1.33
C LEU A 240 14.32 -6.57 -1.06
N ASN A 241 13.66 -6.53 0.10
CA ASN A 241 12.70 -7.56 0.50
C ASN A 241 11.37 -7.38 -0.25
N PRO A 242 10.89 -8.38 -1.02
CA PRO A 242 9.68 -8.25 -1.81
C PRO A 242 8.41 -7.96 -1.00
N GLU A 243 8.29 -8.51 0.22
CA GLU A 243 7.12 -8.29 1.09
C GLU A 243 7.13 -6.86 1.65
N SER A 244 8.28 -6.40 2.18
CA SER A 244 8.45 -5.02 2.65
C SER A 244 8.23 -4.00 1.52
N TYR A 245 8.75 -4.28 0.32
CA TYR A 245 8.49 -3.49 -0.88
C TYR A 245 7.00 -3.38 -1.20
N ALA A 246 6.27 -4.50 -1.19
CA ALA A 246 4.83 -4.50 -1.47
C ALA A 246 4.06 -3.67 -0.43
N ILE A 247 4.43 -3.78 0.84
CA ILE A 247 3.86 -2.98 1.93
C ILE A 247 4.13 -1.49 1.72
N CYS A 248 5.38 -1.11 1.47
CA CYS A 248 5.78 0.27 1.21
C CYS A 248 5.03 0.86 0.01
N LYS A 249 5.00 0.13 -1.09
CA LYS A 249 4.32 0.54 -2.32
C LYS A 249 2.81 0.72 -2.12
N ALA A 250 2.20 -0.19 -1.37
CA ALA A 250 0.77 -0.10 -1.03
C ALA A 250 0.48 1.09 -0.12
N ASP A 251 1.32 1.36 0.89
CA ASP A 251 1.18 2.51 1.78
C ASP A 251 1.31 3.83 1.00
N MET A 252 2.30 3.92 0.11
CA MET A 252 2.47 5.09 -0.76
C MET A 252 1.25 5.33 -1.66
N MET A 253 0.68 4.26 -2.25
CA MET A 253 -0.55 4.36 -3.04
C MET A 253 -1.74 4.84 -2.20
N ILE A 254 -1.92 4.31 -1.00
CA ILE A 254 -2.97 4.71 -0.07
C ILE A 254 -2.87 6.20 0.27
N LYS A 255 -1.66 6.72 0.37
CA LYS A 255 -1.35 8.13 0.65
C LYS A 255 -1.37 9.04 -0.58
N GLY A 256 -1.67 8.48 -1.76
CA GLY A 256 -1.76 9.24 -3.02
C GLY A 256 -0.41 9.56 -3.66
N GLN A 257 0.66 8.89 -3.24
CA GLN A 257 1.97 8.95 -3.88
C GLN A 257 2.00 8.05 -5.13
N ASP A 258 2.91 8.32 -6.06
CA ASP A 258 3.09 7.49 -7.24
C ASP A 258 3.81 6.17 -6.87
N PRO A 259 3.17 5.00 -7.05
CA PRO A 259 3.79 3.72 -6.74
C PRO A 259 5.01 3.40 -7.62
N ALA A 260 5.19 4.06 -8.76
CA ALA A 260 6.35 3.91 -9.62
C ALA A 260 7.64 4.44 -8.99
N ASN A 261 7.54 5.31 -7.98
CA ASN A 261 8.66 5.84 -7.23
C ASN A 261 9.28 4.84 -6.25
N ILE A 262 8.60 3.73 -5.98
CA ILE A 262 9.13 2.66 -5.11
C ILE A 262 9.70 1.55 -5.99
N LYS A 263 11.00 1.25 -5.82
CA LYS A 263 11.74 0.27 -6.59
C LYS A 263 12.03 -0.98 -5.77
N LEU A 264 11.95 -2.15 -6.42
CA LEU A 264 12.43 -3.41 -5.85
C LEU A 264 13.86 -3.65 -6.33
N GLY A 265 14.77 -3.91 -5.41
CA GLY A 265 16.15 -4.23 -5.74
C GLY A 265 17.14 -3.81 -4.66
N ASN A 266 18.36 -4.26 -4.82
CA ASN A 266 19.47 -3.92 -3.93
C ASN A 266 20.04 -2.55 -4.31
N SER A 267 19.90 -1.56 -3.44
CA SER A 267 20.36 -0.17 -3.67
C SER A 267 21.87 -0.02 -3.90
N PHE A 268 22.68 -1.04 -3.54
CA PHE A 268 24.13 -1.03 -3.76
C PHE A 268 24.54 -1.66 -5.10
N THR A 269 23.75 -2.60 -5.63
CA THR A 269 24.12 -3.37 -6.83
C THR A 269 23.19 -3.13 -8.00
N GLU A 270 21.96 -2.68 -7.74
CA GLU A 270 20.89 -2.49 -8.73
C GLU A 270 20.09 -1.23 -8.39
N ASP A 271 20.75 -0.06 -8.33
CA ASP A 271 20.10 1.21 -8.02
C ASP A 271 19.10 1.60 -9.13
N GLY A 272 17.81 1.42 -8.83
CA GLY A 272 16.72 1.76 -9.74
C GLY A 272 16.46 3.25 -9.89
N LEU A 273 17.20 4.10 -9.14
CA LEU A 273 17.08 5.57 -9.11
C LEU A 273 18.44 6.25 -9.29
N GLU A 274 19.44 5.56 -9.89
CA GLU A 274 20.82 5.99 -10.06
C GLU A 274 20.97 7.39 -10.67
N ASN A 275 20.08 7.75 -11.60
CA ASN A 275 20.14 9.02 -12.33
C ASN A 275 19.28 10.12 -11.69
N ASP A 276 18.54 9.82 -10.65
CA ASP A 276 17.68 10.77 -9.95
C ASP A 276 18.46 11.60 -8.93
N ARG A 277 17.89 12.75 -8.55
CA ARG A 277 18.43 13.64 -7.52
C ARG A 277 17.27 14.03 -6.60
N PHE A 278 17.57 14.06 -5.30
CA PHE A 278 16.57 14.30 -4.27
C PHE A 278 17.00 15.46 -3.38
N ASP A 279 16.02 16.22 -2.87
CA ASP A 279 16.30 17.30 -1.94
C ASP A 279 16.73 16.74 -0.58
N TYR A 280 16.13 15.62 -0.16
CA TYR A 280 16.40 14.99 1.12
C TYR A 280 16.62 13.49 0.99
N MET A 281 17.39 12.92 1.92
CA MET A 281 17.56 11.48 2.09
C MET A 281 17.46 11.11 3.56
N LEU A 282 16.68 10.06 3.86
CA LEU A 282 16.60 9.41 5.16
C LEU A 282 16.81 7.92 4.99
N SER A 283 17.62 7.30 5.83
CA SER A 283 17.84 5.86 5.77
C SER A 283 18.19 5.29 7.13
N ASN A 284 17.69 4.09 7.41
CA ASN A 284 18.17 3.22 8.48
C ASN A 284 18.56 1.88 7.87
N PRO A 285 19.78 1.74 7.32
CA PRO A 285 20.20 0.51 6.68
C PRO A 285 20.36 -0.61 7.72
N PRO A 286 20.13 -1.90 7.32
CA PRO A 286 20.28 -3.03 8.21
C PRO A 286 21.73 -3.15 8.71
N PHE A 287 21.90 -3.35 10.02
CA PHE A 287 23.21 -3.56 10.67
C PHE A 287 23.49 -5.06 10.81
N GLY A 288 24.69 -5.51 10.44
CA GLY A 288 25.18 -6.87 10.69
C GLY A 288 24.70 -7.95 9.74
N GLY A 289 23.83 -7.66 8.81
CA GLY A 289 23.66 -8.48 7.63
C GLY A 289 24.92 -8.36 6.79
N ALA A 290 25.57 -9.47 6.43
CA ALA A 290 26.65 -9.42 5.47
C ALA A 290 26.09 -8.69 4.24
N ALA A 291 26.56 -7.44 4.01
CA ALA A 291 26.43 -6.83 2.71
C ALA A 291 27.13 -7.81 1.77
N ARG A 292 26.37 -8.71 1.17
CA ARG A 292 26.86 -9.54 0.09
C ARG A 292 27.02 -8.60 -1.10
N LEU A 293 28.21 -8.01 -1.13
CA LEU A 293 28.74 -7.34 -2.28
C LEU A 293 28.80 -8.32 -3.43
#